data_f55d9d44a85fbfb3cc2a4d1f956adaf8
#
_entry.id   f55d9d44a85fbfb3cc2a4d1f956adaf8
#
_cell.length_a   1.000
_cell.length_b   1.000
_cell.length_c   1.000
_cell.angle_alpha   90.00
_cell.angle_beta   90.00
_cell.angle_gamma   90.00
#
_symmetry.space_group_name_H-M   'P 1'
#
loop_
_entity.id
_entity.type
_entity.pdbx_description
1 polymer ?
#
loop_
_entity_poly.entity_id
_entity_poly.type
_entity_poly.pdbx_seq_one_letter_code
_entity_poly.pdbx_strand_id
1 'polypeptide(L)'
;AFAFMTMTLTASAQTPLKYGYFSFSEALKAMPAYAIAERDMASLRAKYEEEGKRVEDDFNKKYEQFLDGQRDFAPSILQKRQAELQEMMEKNVAFKNESKRLLAQADAESKAALKVRLRAIVARIGADRGYAFILNTDNDAVPYVNNAVGEDINALVKDAVKK
;
A
#
# COMPACT_ATOMS: atom_id res chain seq x y z
N ALA A 1 -59.86 -41.46 29.02
CA ALA A 1 -59.66 -40.26 28.20
C ALA A 1 -58.20 -39.92 28.11
N PHE A 2 -57.54 -40.22 26.97
CA PHE A 2 -56.15 -39.83 26.70
C PHE A 2 -56.20 -38.50 25.95
N ALA A 3 -55.68 -37.44 26.57
CA ALA A 3 -55.49 -36.12 25.91
C ALA A 3 -54.17 -36.14 25.13
N PHE A 4 -54.25 -36.06 23.79
CA PHE A 4 -53.11 -35.89 22.90
C PHE A 4 -52.72 -34.37 22.87
N MET A 5 -51.65 -34.02 23.53
CA MET A 5 -51.10 -32.65 23.53
C MET A 5 -50.21 -32.51 22.30
N THR A 6 -50.74 -31.90 21.24
CA THR A 6 -49.97 -31.58 20.02
C THR A 6 -49.06 -30.39 20.30
N MET A 7 -47.75 -30.62 20.40
CA MET A 7 -46.72 -29.61 20.50
C MET A 7 -46.43 -29.06 19.10
N THR A 8 -46.94 -27.86 18.77
CA THR A 8 -46.62 -27.17 17.54
C THR A 8 -45.20 -26.61 17.64
N LEU A 9 -44.24 -27.28 16.97
CA LEU A 9 -42.91 -26.72 16.74
C LEU A 9 -43.04 -25.54 15.74
N THR A 10 -42.95 -24.30 16.24
CA THR A 10 -42.76 -23.16 15.40
C THR A 10 -41.33 -23.19 14.85
N ALA A 11 -41.16 -23.63 13.60
CA ALA A 11 -39.90 -23.51 12.89
C ALA A 11 -39.66 -22.01 12.65
N SER A 12 -38.74 -21.40 13.41
CA SER A 12 -38.22 -20.08 13.12
C SER A 12 -37.55 -20.15 11.76
N ALA A 13 -38.15 -19.57 10.73
CA ALA A 13 -37.50 -19.39 9.45
C ALA A 13 -36.24 -18.53 9.67
N GLN A 14 -35.06 -19.13 9.64
CA GLN A 14 -33.80 -18.42 9.68
C GLN A 14 -33.76 -17.50 8.47
N THR A 15 -33.72 -16.19 8.70
CA THR A 15 -33.53 -15.22 7.63
C THR A 15 -32.22 -15.58 6.91
N PRO A 16 -32.25 -15.80 5.58
CA PRO A 16 -31.03 -16.19 4.85
C PRO A 16 -29.95 -15.14 5.09
N LEU A 17 -28.75 -15.61 5.46
CA LEU A 17 -27.60 -14.77 5.73
C LEU A 17 -27.21 -14.02 4.45
N LYS A 18 -27.42 -12.72 4.43
CA LYS A 18 -27.07 -11.84 3.28
C LYS A 18 -25.70 -11.24 3.50
N TYR A 19 -24.84 -11.29 2.50
CA TYR A 19 -23.51 -10.68 2.54
C TYR A 19 -23.14 -10.01 1.22
N GLY A 20 -22.26 -9.03 1.30
CA GLY A 20 -21.67 -8.39 0.12
C GLY A 20 -20.25 -8.88 -0.11
N TYR A 21 -19.71 -8.68 -1.31
CA TYR A 21 -18.30 -8.87 -1.63
C TYR A 21 -17.81 -7.83 -2.63
N PHE A 22 -16.55 -7.45 -2.51
CA PHE A 22 -15.91 -6.48 -3.40
C PHE A 22 -14.38 -6.60 -3.31
N SER A 23 -13.67 -5.98 -4.29
CA SER A 23 -12.24 -5.79 -4.23
C SER A 23 -11.91 -4.49 -3.49
N PHE A 24 -11.25 -4.60 -2.34
CA PHE A 24 -10.83 -3.44 -1.55
C PHE A 24 -9.81 -2.59 -2.31
N SER A 25 -8.85 -3.23 -3.00
CA SER A 25 -7.81 -2.55 -3.78
C SER A 25 -8.39 -1.78 -4.97
N GLU A 26 -9.35 -2.35 -5.68
CA GLU A 26 -10.03 -1.67 -6.80
C GLU A 26 -10.88 -0.49 -6.33
N ALA A 27 -11.56 -0.64 -5.21
CA ALA A 27 -12.33 0.47 -4.62
C ALA A 27 -11.41 1.60 -4.13
N LEU A 28 -10.26 1.26 -3.53
CA LEU A 28 -9.27 2.22 -3.08
C LEU A 28 -8.70 3.03 -4.26
N LYS A 29 -8.34 2.35 -5.36
CA LYS A 29 -7.85 2.99 -6.60
C LYS A 29 -8.92 3.89 -7.26
N ALA A 30 -10.19 3.59 -7.07
CA ALA A 30 -11.29 4.40 -7.60
C ALA A 30 -11.52 5.72 -6.85
N MET A 31 -10.90 5.90 -5.68
CA MET A 31 -10.96 7.16 -4.93
C MET A 31 -10.19 8.26 -5.68
N PRO A 32 -10.77 9.47 -5.91
CA PRO A 32 -10.03 10.57 -6.56
C PRO A 32 -8.74 10.95 -5.83
N ALA A 33 -8.76 10.91 -4.50
CA ALA A 33 -7.58 11.20 -3.66
C ALA A 33 -6.47 10.15 -3.81
N TYR A 34 -6.77 8.93 -4.27
CA TYR A 34 -5.75 7.91 -4.53
C TYR A 34 -4.84 8.32 -5.71
N ALA A 35 -5.41 8.81 -6.79
CA ALA A 35 -4.65 9.28 -7.94
C ALA A 35 -3.74 10.47 -7.58
N ILE A 36 -4.17 11.35 -6.67
CA ILE A 36 -3.37 12.45 -6.15
C ILE A 36 -2.20 11.89 -5.33
N ALA A 37 -2.46 10.96 -4.41
CA ALA A 37 -1.42 10.33 -3.58
C ALA A 37 -0.36 9.61 -4.44
N GLU A 38 -0.78 8.88 -5.48
CA GLU A 38 0.15 8.21 -6.42
C GLU A 38 1.02 9.21 -7.18
N ARG A 39 0.44 10.31 -7.67
CA ARG A 39 1.20 11.36 -8.35
C ARG A 39 2.22 12.02 -7.42
N ASP A 40 1.84 12.31 -6.19
CA ASP A 40 2.72 12.94 -5.21
C ASP A 40 3.85 12.00 -4.80
N MET A 41 3.56 10.70 -4.67
CA MET A 41 4.56 9.66 -4.45
C MET A 41 5.52 9.48 -5.64
N ALA A 42 5.01 9.56 -6.87
CA ALA A 42 5.86 9.52 -8.06
C ALA A 42 6.83 10.71 -8.10
N SER A 43 6.34 11.92 -7.78
CA SER A 43 7.17 13.11 -7.67
C SER A 43 8.24 12.98 -6.57
N LEU A 44 7.88 12.41 -5.41
CA LEU A 44 8.83 12.19 -4.32
C LEU A 44 9.91 11.17 -4.71
N ARG A 45 9.55 10.06 -5.38
CA ARG A 45 10.52 9.09 -5.91
C ARG A 45 11.50 9.74 -6.87
N ALA A 46 10.99 10.52 -7.83
CA ALA A 46 11.84 11.20 -8.80
C ALA A 46 12.90 12.09 -8.14
N LYS A 47 12.54 12.82 -7.06
CA LYS A 47 13.50 13.65 -6.30
C LYS A 47 14.57 12.81 -5.61
N TYR A 48 14.22 11.66 -5.02
CA TYR A 48 15.21 10.77 -4.40
C TYR A 48 16.11 10.10 -5.44
N GLU A 49 15.58 9.74 -6.61
CA GLU A 49 16.35 9.19 -7.72
C GLU A 49 17.34 10.22 -8.30
N GLU A 50 16.89 11.47 -8.47
CA GLU A 50 17.75 12.56 -8.91
C GLU A 50 18.89 12.82 -7.94
N GLU A 51 18.60 12.90 -6.64
CA GLU A 51 19.64 13.08 -5.62
C GLU A 51 20.55 11.86 -5.52
N GLY A 52 20.01 10.65 -5.63
CA GLY A 52 20.81 9.42 -5.68
C GLY A 52 21.79 9.42 -6.84
N LYS A 53 21.35 9.84 -8.02
CA LYS A 53 22.21 9.97 -9.19
C LYS A 53 23.29 11.05 -8.98
N ARG A 54 22.92 12.19 -8.42
CA ARG A 54 23.86 13.28 -8.14
C ARG A 54 25.00 12.82 -7.22
N VAL A 55 24.71 12.12 -6.12
CA VAL A 55 25.72 11.64 -5.18
C VAL A 55 26.61 10.53 -5.78
N GLU A 56 26.05 9.70 -6.66
CA GLU A 56 26.80 8.69 -7.42
C GLU A 56 27.72 9.34 -8.44
N ASP A 57 27.25 10.32 -9.20
CA ASP A 57 28.07 11.09 -10.17
C ASP A 57 29.22 11.83 -9.46
N ASP A 58 28.98 12.43 -8.29
CA ASP A 58 30.00 13.09 -7.49
C ASP A 58 31.08 12.09 -7.01
N PHE A 59 30.67 10.90 -6.58
CA PHE A 59 31.61 9.83 -6.22
C PHE A 59 32.44 9.39 -7.42
N ASN A 60 31.82 9.09 -8.55
CA ASN A 60 32.49 8.63 -9.75
C ASN A 60 33.52 9.64 -10.25
N LYS A 61 33.18 10.93 -10.25
CA LYS A 61 34.11 12.01 -10.60
C LYS A 61 35.33 12.08 -9.67
N LYS A 62 35.12 11.94 -8.36
CA LYS A 62 36.24 11.92 -7.40
C LYS A 62 37.08 10.65 -7.52
N TYR A 63 36.44 9.52 -7.79
CA TYR A 63 37.12 8.26 -8.03
C TYR A 63 38.02 8.33 -9.27
N GLU A 64 37.52 8.87 -10.38
CA GLU A 64 38.33 9.12 -11.60
C GLU A 64 39.54 10.02 -11.30
N GLN A 65 39.33 11.15 -10.61
CA GLN A 65 40.41 12.04 -10.21
C GLN A 65 41.46 11.34 -9.31
N PHE A 66 41.02 10.42 -8.46
CA PHE A 66 41.92 9.62 -7.65
C PHE A 66 42.75 8.66 -8.52
N LEU A 67 42.12 7.95 -9.45
CA LEU A 67 42.82 7.01 -10.35
C LEU A 67 43.88 7.71 -11.19
N ASP A 68 43.56 8.89 -11.73
CA ASP A 68 44.46 9.67 -12.58
C ASP A 68 45.69 10.19 -11.80
N GLY A 69 45.50 10.61 -10.54
CA GLY A 69 46.56 11.24 -9.73
C GLY A 69 47.26 10.32 -8.74
N GLN A 70 46.79 9.09 -8.49
CA GLN A 70 47.26 8.26 -7.37
C GLN A 70 48.74 7.94 -7.39
N ARG A 71 49.39 7.91 -8.57
CA ARG A 71 50.81 7.62 -8.73
C ARG A 71 51.73 8.77 -8.26
N ASP A 72 51.19 9.99 -8.31
CA ASP A 72 51.94 11.22 -7.99
C ASP A 72 51.61 11.74 -6.56
N PHE A 73 50.72 11.10 -5.84
CA PHE A 73 50.37 11.51 -4.47
C PHE A 73 51.44 11.08 -3.45
N ALA A 74 51.80 12.00 -2.57
CA ALA A 74 52.54 11.66 -1.38
C ALA A 74 51.72 10.63 -0.54
N PRO A 75 52.40 9.71 0.23
CA PRO A 75 51.70 8.65 0.95
C PRO A 75 50.56 9.12 1.88
N SER A 76 50.75 10.26 2.55
CA SER A 76 49.71 10.83 3.43
C SER A 76 48.51 11.38 2.64
N ILE A 77 48.75 11.92 1.45
CA ILE A 77 47.66 12.41 0.55
C ILE A 77 46.92 11.23 -0.03
N LEU A 78 47.62 10.18 -0.46
CA LEU A 78 47.01 8.94 -0.97
C LEU A 78 46.04 8.36 0.05
N GLN A 79 46.53 8.17 1.31
CA GLN A 79 45.69 7.66 2.40
C GLN A 79 44.46 8.53 2.66
N LYS A 80 44.63 9.86 2.68
CA LYS A 80 43.51 10.81 2.85
C LYS A 80 42.48 10.66 1.74
N ARG A 81 42.92 10.59 0.49
CA ARG A 81 41.98 10.45 -0.66
C ARG A 81 41.26 9.12 -0.64
N GLN A 82 41.92 8.03 -0.25
CA GLN A 82 41.26 6.75 -0.08
C GLN A 82 40.20 6.78 1.02
N ALA A 83 40.47 7.43 2.15
CA ALA A 83 39.53 7.58 3.25
C ALA A 83 38.31 8.42 2.82
N GLU A 84 38.52 9.50 2.07
CA GLU A 84 37.42 10.36 1.52
C GLU A 84 36.51 9.55 0.59
N LEU A 85 37.07 8.72 -0.29
CA LEU A 85 36.29 7.87 -1.19
C LEU A 85 35.49 6.80 -0.42
N GLN A 86 36.12 6.17 0.58
CA GLN A 86 35.45 5.20 1.45
C GLN A 86 34.26 5.85 2.18
N GLU A 87 34.45 7.03 2.76
CA GLU A 87 33.38 7.77 3.43
C GLU A 87 32.23 8.13 2.47
N MET A 88 32.55 8.57 1.24
CA MET A 88 31.52 8.87 0.23
C MET A 88 30.74 7.62 -0.15
N MET A 89 31.38 6.48 -0.33
CA MET A 89 30.71 5.22 -0.65
C MET A 89 29.76 4.80 0.47
N GLU A 90 30.21 4.88 1.73
CA GLU A 90 29.38 4.56 2.90
C GLU A 90 28.16 5.48 2.99
N LYS A 91 28.35 6.79 2.78
CA LYS A 91 27.25 7.77 2.74
C LYS A 91 26.26 7.48 1.62
N ASN A 92 26.72 7.08 0.42
CA ASN A 92 25.85 6.75 -0.71
C ASN A 92 25.03 5.50 -0.40
N VAL A 93 25.60 4.48 0.20
CA VAL A 93 24.89 3.28 0.63
C VAL A 93 23.85 3.62 1.71
N ALA A 94 24.22 4.41 2.70
CA ALA A 94 23.31 4.86 3.76
C ALA A 94 22.15 5.67 3.20
N PHE A 95 22.41 6.62 2.29
CA PHE A 95 21.38 7.41 1.61
C PHE A 95 20.41 6.52 0.84
N LYS A 96 20.91 5.55 0.07
CA LYS A 96 20.07 4.63 -0.72
C LYS A 96 19.13 3.80 0.19
N ASN A 97 19.63 3.32 1.31
CA ASN A 97 18.84 2.53 2.26
C ASN A 97 17.79 3.40 2.96
N GLU A 98 18.17 4.60 3.41
CA GLU A 98 17.27 5.54 4.07
C GLU A 98 16.19 6.05 3.10
N SER A 99 16.53 6.33 1.85
CA SER A 99 15.57 6.71 0.81
C SER A 99 14.49 5.64 0.60
N LYS A 100 14.89 4.36 0.53
CA LYS A 100 13.92 3.26 0.43
C LYS A 100 12.98 3.21 1.62
N ARG A 101 13.52 3.37 2.83
CA ARG A 101 12.73 3.37 4.07
C ARG A 101 11.74 4.52 4.10
N LEU A 102 12.19 5.73 3.81
CA LEU A 102 11.36 6.93 3.80
C LEU A 102 10.26 6.89 2.73
N LEU A 103 10.59 6.40 1.52
CA LEU A 103 9.61 6.22 0.45
C LEU A 103 8.53 5.19 0.82
N ALA A 104 8.92 4.07 1.44
CA ALA A 104 7.96 3.07 1.90
C ALA A 104 7.05 3.62 3.01
N GLN A 105 7.61 4.38 3.94
CA GLN A 105 6.86 5.04 5.00
C GLN A 105 5.87 6.07 4.43
N ALA A 106 6.32 6.95 3.55
CA ALA A 106 5.49 7.97 2.91
C ALA A 106 4.34 7.34 2.10
N ASP A 107 4.60 6.24 1.37
CA ASP A 107 3.57 5.50 0.64
C ASP A 107 2.51 4.92 1.58
N ALA A 108 2.92 4.30 2.67
CA ALA A 108 2.00 3.76 3.66
C ALA A 108 1.15 4.86 4.34
N GLU A 109 1.75 5.98 4.72
CA GLU A 109 1.09 7.11 5.35
C GLU A 109 0.10 7.80 4.41
N SER A 110 0.48 8.02 3.13
CA SER A 110 -0.39 8.65 2.13
C SER A 110 -1.67 7.88 1.88
N LYS A 111 -1.64 6.56 2.03
CA LYS A 111 -2.78 5.65 1.81
C LYS A 111 -3.56 5.33 3.08
N ALA A 112 -3.00 5.59 4.27
CA ALA A 112 -3.63 5.21 5.53
C ALA A 112 -5.01 5.88 5.72
N ALA A 113 -5.10 7.19 5.50
CA ALA A 113 -6.36 7.94 5.61
C ALA A 113 -7.41 7.47 4.60
N LEU A 114 -6.98 7.12 3.37
CA LEU A 114 -7.87 6.60 2.33
C LEU A 114 -8.46 5.24 2.71
N LYS A 115 -7.64 4.36 3.28
CA LYS A 115 -8.11 3.05 3.78
C LYS A 115 -9.12 3.20 4.91
N VAL A 116 -8.90 4.14 5.84
CA VAL A 116 -9.85 4.44 6.92
C VAL A 116 -11.18 4.93 6.35
N ARG A 117 -11.13 5.88 5.41
CA ARG A 117 -12.35 6.40 4.75
C ARG A 117 -13.10 5.31 3.99
N LEU A 118 -12.39 4.46 3.24
CA LEU A 118 -13.01 3.36 2.51
C LEU A 118 -13.71 2.39 3.46
N ARG A 119 -13.06 2.01 4.58
CA ARG A 119 -13.69 1.14 5.59
C ARG A 119 -14.96 1.75 6.16
N ALA A 120 -14.99 3.05 6.44
CA ALA A 120 -16.19 3.74 6.91
C ALA A 120 -17.33 3.71 5.87
N ILE A 121 -17.02 3.91 4.59
CA ILE A 121 -18.00 3.82 3.49
C ILE A 121 -18.56 2.40 3.39
N VAL A 122 -17.70 1.38 3.42
CA VAL A 122 -18.09 -0.03 3.37
C VAL A 122 -18.95 -0.43 4.56
N ALA A 123 -18.60 0.02 5.77
CA ALA A 123 -19.40 -0.23 6.97
C ALA A 123 -20.81 0.38 6.86
N ARG A 124 -20.93 1.60 6.34
CA ARG A 124 -22.24 2.24 6.10
C ARG A 124 -23.06 1.45 5.08
N ILE A 125 -22.45 1.06 3.95
CA ILE A 125 -23.12 0.23 2.94
C ILE A 125 -23.62 -1.08 3.55
N GLY A 126 -22.80 -1.73 4.38
CA GLY A 126 -23.17 -2.96 5.08
C GLY A 126 -24.37 -2.79 5.98
N ALA A 127 -24.41 -1.72 6.77
CA ALA A 127 -25.51 -1.38 7.65
C ALA A 127 -26.79 -1.07 6.85
N ASP A 128 -26.70 -0.22 5.82
CA ASP A 128 -27.83 0.21 4.99
C ASP A 128 -28.46 -0.97 4.21
N ARG A 129 -27.66 -1.95 3.82
CA ARG A 129 -28.09 -3.15 3.06
C ARG A 129 -28.47 -4.34 3.94
N GLY A 130 -28.22 -4.25 5.25
CA GLY A 130 -28.47 -5.33 6.19
C GLY A 130 -27.59 -6.55 5.96
N TYR A 131 -26.35 -6.35 5.49
CA TYR A 131 -25.37 -7.43 5.35
C TYR A 131 -24.86 -7.89 6.71
N ALA A 132 -24.71 -9.19 6.89
CA ALA A 132 -24.07 -9.74 8.06
C ALA A 132 -22.56 -9.46 8.06
N PHE A 133 -21.94 -9.43 6.87
CA PHE A 133 -20.55 -9.08 6.65
C PHE A 133 -20.30 -8.72 5.17
N ILE A 134 -19.16 -8.11 4.90
CA ILE A 134 -18.69 -7.83 3.54
C ILE A 134 -17.29 -8.43 3.38
N LEU A 135 -17.12 -9.27 2.34
CA LEU A 135 -15.87 -9.97 2.05
C LEU A 135 -14.99 -9.15 1.10
N ASN A 136 -13.69 -9.17 1.36
CA ASN A 136 -12.68 -8.68 0.43
C ASN A 136 -12.20 -9.83 -0.47
N THR A 137 -12.32 -9.66 -1.79
CA THR A 137 -11.94 -10.68 -2.79
C THR A 137 -10.49 -10.57 -3.28
N ASP A 138 -9.71 -9.63 -2.75
CA ASP A 138 -8.32 -9.47 -3.16
C ASP A 138 -7.48 -10.70 -2.79
N ASN A 139 -6.46 -10.98 -3.60
CA ASN A 139 -5.47 -12.04 -3.36
C ASN A 139 -6.07 -13.45 -3.20
N ASP A 140 -7.13 -13.76 -3.95
CA ASP A 140 -7.84 -15.04 -3.89
C ASP A 140 -8.35 -15.41 -2.48
N ALA A 141 -8.55 -14.41 -1.61
CA ALA A 141 -9.02 -14.61 -0.25
C ALA A 141 -10.42 -15.27 -0.18
N VAL A 142 -11.21 -15.09 -1.25
CA VAL A 142 -12.54 -15.68 -1.40
C VAL A 142 -12.62 -16.35 -2.78
N PRO A 143 -12.18 -17.63 -2.88
CA PRO A 143 -12.11 -18.33 -4.17
C PRO A 143 -13.45 -18.70 -4.77
N TYR A 144 -14.53 -18.68 -3.98
CA TYR A 144 -15.88 -18.98 -4.43
C TYR A 144 -16.91 -18.12 -3.70
N VAL A 145 -17.86 -17.59 -4.45
CA VAL A 145 -19.03 -16.87 -3.94
C VAL A 145 -20.30 -17.45 -4.56
N ASN A 146 -21.27 -17.79 -3.72
CA ASN A 146 -22.60 -18.15 -4.21
C ASN A 146 -23.42 -16.88 -4.49
N ASN A 147 -23.65 -16.57 -5.76
CA ASN A 147 -24.38 -15.38 -6.20
C ASN A 147 -25.88 -15.38 -5.81
N ALA A 148 -26.41 -16.51 -5.33
CA ALA A 148 -27.79 -16.56 -4.82
C ALA A 148 -27.95 -15.89 -3.44
N VAL A 149 -26.83 -15.81 -2.65
CA VAL A 149 -26.84 -15.25 -1.28
C VAL A 149 -25.82 -14.15 -1.09
N GLY A 150 -24.78 -14.09 -1.92
CA GLY A 150 -23.78 -13.04 -1.94
C GLY A 150 -24.07 -11.99 -3.02
N GLU A 151 -23.91 -10.70 -2.72
CA GLU A 151 -24.12 -9.59 -3.66
C GLU A 151 -22.76 -8.97 -4.04
N ASP A 152 -22.50 -8.84 -5.34
CA ASP A 152 -21.38 -8.05 -5.85
C ASP A 152 -21.64 -6.57 -5.65
N ILE A 153 -20.88 -5.94 -4.76
CA ILE A 153 -21.02 -4.52 -4.45
C ILE A 153 -19.88 -3.64 -5.01
N ASN A 154 -19.06 -4.16 -5.91
CA ASN A 154 -17.95 -3.41 -6.50
C ASN A 154 -18.41 -2.08 -7.11
N ALA A 155 -19.45 -2.10 -7.92
CA ALA A 155 -20.00 -0.88 -8.55
C ALA A 155 -20.52 0.11 -7.50
N LEU A 156 -21.26 -0.39 -6.51
CA LEU A 156 -21.85 0.42 -5.44
C LEU A 156 -20.75 1.11 -4.61
N VAL A 157 -19.69 0.38 -4.24
CA VAL A 157 -18.58 0.94 -3.47
C VAL A 157 -17.80 1.94 -4.31
N LYS A 158 -17.48 1.62 -5.58
CA LYS A 158 -16.79 2.53 -6.51
C LYS A 158 -17.55 3.85 -6.73
N ASP A 159 -18.85 3.83 -6.75
CA ASP A 159 -19.67 5.05 -6.89
C ASP A 159 -19.73 5.83 -5.57
N ALA A 160 -19.77 5.15 -4.43
CA ALA A 160 -19.79 5.78 -3.11
C ALA A 160 -18.48 6.48 -2.76
N VAL A 161 -17.34 5.99 -3.22
CA VAL A 161 -16.01 6.59 -2.93
C VAL A 161 -15.69 7.82 -3.77
N LYS A 162 -16.46 8.08 -4.86
CA LYS A 162 -16.30 9.25 -5.71
C LYS A 162 -17.01 10.50 -5.19
N LYS A 163 -17.93 10.30 -4.24
CA LYS A 163 -18.68 11.37 -3.57
C LYS A 163 -17.94 11.91 -2.35
#